data_d740e4052b51487fc9460274aa8ca0be
#
_entry.id   d740e4052b51487fc9460274aa8ca0be
#
_cell.length_a   1.000
_cell.length_b   1.000
_cell.length_c   1.000
_cell.angle_alpha   90.00
_cell.angle_beta   90.00
_cell.angle_gamma   90.00
#
_symmetry.space_group_name_H-M   'P 1'
#
loop_
_entity.id
_entity.type
_entity.pdbx_description
1 polymer ?
#
loop_
_entity_poly.entity_id
_entity_poly.type
_entity_poly.pdbx_seq_one_letter_code
_entity_poly.pdbx_strand_id
1 'polypeptide(L)'
;RGRVQVSGVTPSDASHVLKIMASWDSEAAEKAITLFGRRRKGSGDLLGETAEDLSRMIITQLHRQTASFLLESAFREEDKFDQPAEELANNILMFEGLTGHKNIVKIDTGLNLPVVGLGASASSYYPAVGDLLKCDLILPEHGDVANAIGAVVGRITMRVQGSVTAPNEGQFRVHLPDGPKDFLNEKNALTCLENFLLDQAVDQARASGAADIVTNVVRDIKKAKTEARQIFVEALVTVEASGRPRISK
;
A
#
# COMPACT_ATOMS: atom_id res chain seq x y z
N ARG A 1 -28.39 6.07 -26.93
CA ARG A 1 -28.65 5.30 -25.70
C ARG A 1 -27.88 5.97 -24.58
N GLY A 2 -28.56 6.88 -23.85
CA GLY A 2 -28.02 7.51 -22.65
C GLY A 2 -27.75 6.43 -21.60
N ARG A 3 -26.48 6.29 -21.20
CA ARG A 3 -26.10 5.39 -20.12
C ARG A 3 -25.95 6.24 -18.86
N VAL A 4 -27.07 6.44 -18.16
CA VAL A 4 -27.03 6.98 -16.82
C VAL A 4 -27.03 5.79 -15.87
N GLN A 5 -25.98 5.65 -15.08
CA GLN A 5 -25.93 4.66 -14.01
C GLN A 5 -26.32 5.38 -12.72
N VAL A 6 -27.23 4.80 -11.95
CA VAL A 6 -27.55 5.31 -10.62
C VAL A 6 -26.33 5.05 -9.74
N SER A 7 -25.68 6.13 -9.29
CA SER A 7 -24.62 6.02 -8.29
C SER A 7 -25.26 5.86 -6.90
N GLY A 8 -24.64 5.03 -6.05
CA GLY A 8 -25.04 4.91 -4.65
C GLY A 8 -24.59 6.14 -3.85
N VAL A 9 -25.09 6.24 -2.62
CA VAL A 9 -24.61 7.21 -1.63
C VAL A 9 -23.16 6.91 -1.28
N THR A 10 -22.34 7.95 -1.16
CA THR A 10 -20.92 7.89 -0.86
C THR A 10 -20.60 8.55 0.49
N PRO A 11 -19.44 8.27 1.10
CA PRO A 11 -18.98 9.00 2.27
C PRO A 11 -18.87 10.52 2.04
N SER A 12 -18.62 10.97 0.80
CA SER A 12 -18.59 12.39 0.47
C SER A 12 -19.96 13.04 0.62
N ASP A 13 -21.06 12.35 0.26
CA ASP A 13 -22.42 12.85 0.51
C ASP A 13 -22.67 13.00 2.01
N ALA A 14 -22.28 12.00 2.81
CA ALA A 14 -22.38 12.06 4.26
C ALA A 14 -21.57 13.22 4.85
N SER A 15 -20.38 13.50 4.31
CA SER A 15 -19.54 14.62 4.74
C SER A 15 -20.16 15.98 4.44
N HIS A 16 -20.90 16.12 3.33
CA HIS A 16 -21.62 17.33 3.00
C HIS A 16 -22.81 17.56 3.93
N VAL A 17 -23.57 16.49 4.27
CA VAL A 17 -24.64 16.57 5.26
C VAL A 17 -24.11 17.00 6.64
N LEU A 18 -22.98 16.45 7.05
CA LEU A 18 -22.31 16.78 8.32
C LEU A 18 -21.50 18.09 8.30
N LYS A 19 -21.45 18.78 7.16
CA LYS A 19 -20.67 20.02 6.95
C LYS A 19 -19.17 19.86 7.19
N ILE A 20 -18.66 18.66 7.05
CA ILE A 20 -17.21 18.35 7.05
C ILE A 20 -16.59 18.80 5.73
N MET A 21 -17.36 18.73 4.65
CA MET A 21 -17.03 19.22 3.31
C MET A 21 -18.14 20.18 2.82
N ALA A 22 -17.77 21.13 1.97
CA ALA A 22 -18.71 22.08 1.38
C ALA A 22 -18.41 22.37 -0.11
N SER A 23 -17.77 21.41 -0.79
CA SER A 23 -17.33 21.58 -2.18
C SER A 23 -18.44 21.33 -3.21
N TRP A 24 -19.52 20.63 -2.82
CA TRP A 24 -20.62 20.27 -3.70
C TRP A 24 -21.99 20.70 -3.12
N ASP A 25 -23.07 20.26 -3.76
CA ASP A 25 -24.45 20.56 -3.38
C ASP A 25 -24.88 19.76 -2.14
N SER A 26 -24.89 20.43 -0.99
CA SER A 26 -25.27 19.80 0.29
C SER A 26 -26.76 19.43 0.36
N GLU A 27 -27.64 20.16 -0.35
CA GLU A 27 -29.08 19.83 -0.40
C GLU A 27 -29.33 18.56 -1.20
N ALA A 28 -28.61 18.37 -2.32
CA ALA A 28 -28.65 17.13 -3.09
C ALA A 28 -28.12 15.94 -2.28
N ALA A 29 -27.03 16.13 -1.53
CA ALA A 29 -26.47 15.10 -0.63
C ALA A 29 -27.47 14.71 0.46
N GLU A 30 -28.13 15.67 1.12
CA GLU A 30 -29.14 15.41 2.15
C GLU A 30 -30.33 14.61 1.60
N LYS A 31 -30.83 14.99 0.43
CA LYS A 31 -31.92 14.26 -0.26
C LYS A 31 -31.50 12.83 -0.58
N ALA A 32 -30.28 12.62 -1.08
CA ALA A 32 -29.77 11.30 -1.41
C ALA A 32 -29.62 10.41 -0.16
N ILE A 33 -29.06 10.94 0.92
CA ILE A 33 -28.94 10.23 2.21
C ILE A 33 -30.31 9.89 2.78
N THR A 34 -31.26 10.84 2.75
CA THR A 34 -32.63 10.64 3.23
C THR A 34 -33.30 9.49 2.46
N LEU A 35 -33.19 9.47 1.13
CA LEU A 35 -33.73 8.38 0.31
C LEU A 35 -33.08 7.05 0.62
N PHE A 36 -31.78 7.04 0.84
CA PHE A 36 -31.03 5.84 1.21
C PHE A 36 -31.45 5.30 2.58
N GLY A 37 -31.72 6.19 3.55
CA GLY A 37 -32.21 5.88 4.89
C GLY A 37 -33.56 5.15 4.93
N ARG A 38 -34.39 5.33 3.90
CA ARG A 38 -35.71 4.62 3.77
C ARG A 38 -35.55 3.12 3.54
N ARG A 39 -34.37 2.62 3.24
CA ARG A 39 -34.09 1.17 3.17
C ARG A 39 -34.31 0.55 4.53
N ARG A 40 -34.69 -0.75 4.52
CA ARG A 40 -34.93 -1.49 5.76
C ARG A 40 -33.78 -2.43 6.07
N LYS A 41 -33.48 -2.54 7.36
CA LYS A 41 -32.59 -3.55 7.91
C LYS A 41 -33.28 -4.93 7.88
N GLY A 42 -32.52 -5.99 8.16
CA GLY A 42 -33.08 -7.35 8.30
C GLY A 42 -34.11 -7.48 9.44
N SER A 43 -34.07 -6.58 10.45
CA SER A 43 -35.08 -6.45 11.52
C SER A 43 -36.40 -5.81 11.04
N GLY A 44 -36.45 -5.20 9.86
CA GLY A 44 -37.60 -4.46 9.34
C GLY A 44 -37.59 -2.97 9.65
N ASP A 45 -36.69 -2.48 10.51
CA ASP A 45 -36.52 -1.06 10.86
C ASP A 45 -35.89 -0.28 9.69
N LEU A 46 -36.09 1.03 9.69
CA LEU A 46 -35.40 1.93 8.76
C LEU A 46 -33.87 1.85 8.96
N LEU A 47 -33.12 2.01 7.88
CA LEU A 47 -31.66 2.05 7.93
C LEU A 47 -31.13 3.24 8.74
N GLY A 48 -31.78 4.40 8.60
CA GLY A 48 -31.53 5.61 9.37
C GLY A 48 -32.80 6.44 9.48
N GLU A 49 -33.04 7.04 10.64
CA GLU A 49 -34.21 7.87 10.87
C GLU A 49 -34.03 9.26 10.28
N THR A 50 -32.84 9.84 10.44
CA THR A 50 -32.47 11.14 9.88
C THR A 50 -31.27 11.03 8.93
N ALA A 51 -31.12 12.01 8.04
CA ALA A 51 -29.97 12.11 7.16
C ALA A 51 -28.68 12.30 7.98
N GLU A 52 -28.74 13.05 9.07
CA GLU A 52 -27.59 13.31 9.93
C GLU A 52 -27.11 12.05 10.64
N ASP A 53 -28.01 11.29 11.27
CA ASP A 53 -27.67 10.02 11.97
C ASP A 53 -27.06 9.02 11.01
N LEU A 54 -27.66 8.84 9.83
CA LEU A 54 -27.15 7.95 8.81
C LEU A 54 -25.78 8.42 8.30
N SER A 55 -25.58 9.72 8.12
CA SER A 55 -24.27 10.27 7.74
C SER A 55 -23.22 10.02 8.79
N ARG A 56 -23.54 10.19 10.09
CA ARG A 56 -22.63 9.84 11.19
C ARG A 56 -22.25 8.34 11.17
N MET A 57 -23.23 7.47 10.94
CA MET A 57 -22.96 6.04 10.81
C MET A 57 -22.01 5.73 9.65
N ILE A 58 -22.23 6.33 8.49
CA ILE A 58 -21.39 6.14 7.30
C ILE A 58 -19.95 6.60 7.57
N ILE A 59 -19.77 7.78 8.14
CA ILE A 59 -18.43 8.34 8.44
C ILE A 59 -17.73 7.51 9.52
N THR A 60 -18.43 7.12 10.58
CA THR A 60 -17.88 6.26 11.61
C THR A 60 -17.41 4.91 11.05
N GLN A 61 -18.23 4.30 10.18
CA GLN A 61 -17.86 3.05 9.51
C GLN A 61 -16.66 3.22 8.57
N LEU A 62 -16.58 4.34 7.85
CA LEU A 62 -15.42 4.66 7.02
C LEU A 62 -14.13 4.71 7.84
N HIS A 63 -14.14 5.47 8.95
CA HIS A 63 -12.96 5.59 9.82
C HIS A 63 -12.54 4.22 10.37
N ARG A 64 -13.52 3.44 10.84
CA ARG A 64 -13.28 2.09 11.36
C ARG A 64 -12.66 1.16 10.32
N GLN A 65 -13.22 1.12 9.10
CA GLN A 65 -12.71 0.29 8.02
C GLN A 65 -11.31 0.74 7.59
N THR A 66 -11.07 2.05 7.48
CA THR A 66 -9.76 2.58 7.13
C THR A 66 -8.71 2.21 8.17
N ALA A 67 -9.03 2.35 9.47
CA ALA A 67 -8.13 1.95 10.54
C ALA A 67 -7.84 0.44 10.50
N SER A 68 -8.87 -0.41 10.25
CA SER A 68 -8.69 -1.86 10.10
C SER A 68 -7.77 -2.21 8.94
N PHE A 69 -7.94 -1.60 7.77
CA PHE A 69 -7.07 -1.85 6.62
C PHE A 69 -5.62 -1.39 6.83
N LEU A 70 -5.42 -0.29 7.56
CA LEU A 70 -4.07 0.16 7.91
C LEU A 70 -3.40 -0.80 8.90
N LEU A 71 -4.13 -1.30 9.90
CA LEU A 71 -3.64 -2.34 10.81
C LEU A 71 -3.34 -3.65 10.07
N GLU A 72 -4.22 -4.08 9.15
CA GLU A 72 -3.98 -5.27 8.32
C GLU A 72 -2.70 -5.12 7.49
N SER A 73 -2.50 -3.96 6.88
CA SER A 73 -1.29 -3.69 6.11
C SER A 73 -0.04 -3.71 6.99
N ALA A 74 -0.12 -3.14 8.20
CA ALA A 74 0.99 -3.15 9.16
C ALA A 74 1.31 -4.56 9.64
N PHE A 75 0.32 -5.38 9.99
CA PHE A 75 0.54 -6.77 10.38
C PHE A 75 1.13 -7.62 9.25
N ARG A 76 0.73 -7.35 8.00
CA ARG A 76 1.27 -8.03 6.83
C ARG A 76 2.73 -7.66 6.58
N GLU A 77 3.10 -6.40 6.80
CA GLU A 77 4.48 -5.93 6.64
C GLU A 77 5.40 -6.42 7.77
N GLU A 78 4.88 -6.56 9.00
CA GLU A 78 5.65 -7.12 10.12
C GLU A 78 5.98 -8.61 9.92
N ASP A 79 5.12 -9.36 9.23
CA ASP A 79 5.26 -10.81 8.92
C ASP A 79 5.72 -11.63 10.14
N LYS A 80 5.15 -11.32 11.32
CA LYS A 80 5.62 -11.82 12.62
C LYS A 80 4.66 -12.79 13.27
N PHE A 81 3.41 -12.78 12.84
CA PHE A 81 2.30 -13.49 13.48
C PHE A 81 1.88 -14.68 12.61
N ASP A 82 1.54 -15.80 13.27
CA ASP A 82 1.07 -17.01 12.60
C ASP A 82 -0.36 -16.86 12.02
N GLN A 83 -1.17 -15.94 12.61
CA GLN A 83 -2.52 -15.68 12.15
C GLN A 83 -2.51 -14.77 10.91
N PRO A 84 -3.48 -14.93 10.00
CA PRO A 84 -3.66 -14.02 8.87
C PRO A 84 -3.84 -12.56 9.34
N ALA A 85 -3.17 -11.62 8.66
CA ALA A 85 -3.21 -10.20 9.02
C ALA A 85 -4.64 -9.63 9.04
N GLU A 86 -5.52 -10.09 8.14
CA GLU A 86 -6.94 -9.74 8.11
C GLU A 86 -7.67 -10.17 9.39
N GLU A 87 -7.43 -11.37 9.87
CA GLU A 87 -8.04 -11.87 11.12
C GLU A 87 -7.55 -11.10 12.34
N LEU A 88 -6.25 -10.79 12.38
CA LEU A 88 -5.66 -9.97 13.45
C LEU A 88 -6.29 -8.57 13.46
N ALA A 89 -6.31 -7.89 12.32
CA ALA A 89 -6.83 -6.54 12.22
C ALA A 89 -8.32 -6.43 12.53
N ASN A 90 -9.12 -7.46 12.22
CA ASN A 90 -10.54 -7.51 12.48
C ASN A 90 -10.91 -8.15 13.84
N ASN A 91 -9.92 -8.48 14.67
CA ASN A 91 -10.18 -9.00 16.01
C ASN A 91 -10.88 -7.95 16.87
N ILE A 92 -11.85 -8.38 17.67
CA ILE A 92 -12.59 -7.48 18.57
C ILE A 92 -11.65 -6.72 19.51
N LEU A 93 -10.57 -7.34 19.98
CA LEU A 93 -9.61 -6.70 20.87
C LEU A 93 -8.88 -5.52 20.20
N MET A 94 -8.64 -5.58 18.88
CA MET A 94 -8.06 -4.46 18.16
C MET A 94 -9.00 -3.25 18.18
N PHE A 95 -10.30 -3.47 17.93
CA PHE A 95 -11.29 -2.38 17.99
C PHE A 95 -11.47 -1.82 19.39
N GLU A 96 -11.53 -2.67 20.42
CA GLU A 96 -11.55 -2.24 21.81
C GLU A 96 -10.31 -1.41 22.16
N GLY A 97 -9.16 -1.82 21.66
CA GLY A 97 -7.90 -1.09 21.86
C GLY A 97 -7.87 0.28 21.15
N LEU A 98 -8.41 0.38 19.91
CA LEU A 98 -8.54 1.64 19.20
C LEU A 98 -9.43 2.63 19.93
N THR A 99 -10.53 2.16 20.52
CA THR A 99 -11.45 3.00 21.30
C THR A 99 -10.98 3.25 22.75
N GLY A 100 -9.88 2.62 23.15
CA GLY A 100 -9.26 2.81 24.47
C GLY A 100 -10.00 2.11 25.59
N HIS A 101 -10.27 0.81 25.41
CA HIS A 101 -10.93 -0.01 26.42
C HIS A 101 -10.21 0.00 27.77
N LYS A 102 -10.94 0.38 28.82
CA LYS A 102 -10.42 0.53 30.18
C LYS A 102 -11.42 -0.02 31.18
N ASN A 103 -11.49 -1.34 31.33
CA ASN A 103 -12.22 -2.01 32.40
C ASN A 103 -11.24 -2.78 33.30
N ILE A 104 -11.52 -4.05 33.59
CA ILE A 104 -10.59 -4.92 34.30
C ILE A 104 -9.32 -5.13 33.50
N VAL A 105 -9.47 -5.25 32.15
CA VAL A 105 -8.36 -5.32 31.23
C VAL A 105 -8.22 -3.97 30.51
N LYS A 106 -7.01 -3.45 30.40
CA LYS A 106 -6.68 -2.30 29.54
C LYS A 106 -6.17 -2.83 28.20
N ILE A 107 -6.79 -2.40 27.10
CA ILE A 107 -6.36 -2.71 25.75
C ILE A 107 -6.05 -1.41 25.04
N ASP A 108 -4.89 -1.33 24.42
CA ASP A 108 -4.41 -0.17 23.70
C ASP A 108 -3.87 -0.62 22.34
N THR A 109 -4.38 -0.02 21.27
CA THR A 109 -4.02 -0.36 19.89
C THR A 109 -3.74 0.93 19.14
N GLY A 110 -2.72 0.93 18.30
CA GLY A 110 -2.35 2.07 17.47
C GLY A 110 -1.22 1.70 16.52
N LEU A 111 -0.73 2.67 15.76
CA LEU A 111 0.42 2.54 14.87
C LEU A 111 1.61 3.36 15.42
N ASN A 112 2.80 2.77 15.36
CA ASN A 112 4.04 3.48 15.70
C ASN A 112 4.64 4.27 14.52
N LEU A 113 4.06 4.13 13.33
CA LEU A 113 4.50 4.82 12.13
C LEU A 113 3.51 5.91 11.75
N PRO A 114 3.98 7.02 11.17
CA PRO A 114 3.10 8.06 10.66
C PRO A 114 2.29 7.56 9.46
N VAL A 115 1.07 8.06 9.32
CA VAL A 115 0.22 7.84 8.15
C VAL A 115 0.27 9.06 7.25
N VAL A 116 0.51 8.86 5.96
CA VAL A 116 0.48 9.93 4.95
C VAL A 116 -0.85 9.88 4.21
N GLY A 117 -1.65 10.92 4.34
CA GLY A 117 -2.95 11.06 3.67
C GLY A 117 -2.80 11.74 2.31
N LEU A 118 -3.24 11.07 1.23
CA LEU A 118 -3.24 11.59 -0.14
C LEU A 118 -4.64 11.47 -0.74
N GLY A 119 -4.98 12.39 -1.64
CA GLY A 119 -6.25 12.43 -2.36
C GLY A 119 -7.16 13.58 -1.93
N ALA A 120 -8.12 13.93 -2.78
CA ALA A 120 -8.97 15.11 -2.65
C ALA A 120 -9.77 15.18 -1.33
N SER A 121 -10.11 14.04 -0.74
CA SER A 121 -10.85 13.95 0.52
C SER A 121 -10.01 13.60 1.74
N ALA A 122 -8.68 13.51 1.58
CA ALA A 122 -7.77 13.09 2.65
C ALA A 122 -7.89 13.97 3.90
N SER A 123 -7.96 15.28 3.72
CA SER A 123 -8.10 16.24 4.81
C SER A 123 -9.41 16.11 5.61
N SER A 124 -10.45 15.52 5.00
CA SER A 124 -11.76 15.35 5.64
C SER A 124 -11.87 14.07 6.47
N TYR A 125 -11.14 13.02 6.12
CA TYR A 125 -11.29 11.69 6.74
C TYR A 125 -10.10 11.26 7.58
N TYR A 126 -8.89 11.48 7.10
CA TYR A 126 -7.69 10.95 7.75
C TYR A 126 -7.37 11.53 9.11
N PRO A 127 -7.71 12.79 9.46
CA PRO A 127 -7.48 13.27 10.83
C PRO A 127 -8.10 12.37 11.89
N ALA A 128 -9.37 12.01 11.73
CA ALA A 128 -10.05 11.12 12.67
C ALA A 128 -9.49 9.67 12.64
N VAL A 129 -8.94 9.25 11.52
CA VAL A 129 -8.25 7.93 11.44
C VAL A 129 -6.91 7.96 12.17
N GLY A 130 -6.14 9.05 12.04
CA GLY A 130 -4.90 9.26 12.79
C GLY A 130 -5.14 9.28 14.30
N ASP A 131 -6.17 10.00 14.75
CA ASP A 131 -6.58 10.02 16.16
C ASP A 131 -6.98 8.62 16.66
N LEU A 132 -7.73 7.87 15.85
CA LEU A 132 -8.16 6.51 16.18
C LEU A 132 -6.97 5.55 16.29
N LEU A 133 -6.00 5.66 15.38
CA LEU A 133 -4.78 4.86 15.36
C LEU A 133 -3.68 5.39 16.29
N LYS A 134 -3.91 6.55 16.93
CA LYS A 134 -2.96 7.20 17.86
C LYS A 134 -1.57 7.40 17.23
N CYS A 135 -1.56 7.78 15.96
CA CYS A 135 -0.34 7.99 15.19
C CYS A 135 -0.33 9.40 14.56
N ASP A 136 0.87 9.85 14.21
CA ASP A 136 1.04 11.09 13.48
C ASP A 136 0.41 11.00 12.09
N LEU A 137 -0.39 11.99 11.73
CA LEU A 137 -0.92 12.14 10.39
C LEU A 137 -0.18 13.24 9.63
N ILE A 138 0.31 12.91 8.45
CA ILE A 138 0.97 13.84 7.54
C ILE A 138 0.05 14.09 6.34
N LEU A 139 -0.41 15.32 6.18
CA LEU A 139 -1.14 15.78 4.99
C LEU A 139 -0.21 16.71 4.21
N PRO A 140 0.46 16.21 3.13
CA PRO A 140 1.38 17.01 2.35
C PRO A 140 0.66 18.14 1.63
N GLU A 141 1.37 19.26 1.41
CA GLU A 141 0.94 20.30 0.50
C GLU A 141 0.68 19.71 -0.89
N HIS A 142 -0.43 20.05 -1.52
CA HIS A 142 -0.90 19.47 -2.78
C HIS A 142 -1.22 17.96 -2.73
N GLY A 143 -1.40 17.38 -1.54
CA GLY A 143 -1.80 15.98 -1.37
C GLY A 143 -3.16 15.65 -2.03
N ASP A 144 -4.04 16.64 -2.16
CA ASP A 144 -5.34 16.57 -2.83
C ASP A 144 -5.24 16.26 -4.33
N VAL A 145 -4.18 16.74 -4.98
CA VAL A 145 -3.88 16.52 -6.42
C VAL A 145 -2.70 15.57 -6.64
N ALA A 146 -2.32 14.80 -5.64
CA ALA A 146 -1.17 13.90 -5.69
C ALA A 146 -1.18 12.95 -6.90
N ASN A 147 -2.36 12.47 -7.32
CA ASN A 147 -2.49 11.62 -8.51
C ASN A 147 -2.09 12.36 -9.80
N ALA A 148 -2.50 13.63 -9.95
CA ALA A 148 -2.15 14.43 -11.11
C ALA A 148 -0.64 14.75 -11.12
N ILE A 149 -0.09 15.12 -9.97
CA ILE A 149 1.36 15.35 -9.81
C ILE A 149 2.12 14.05 -10.12
N GLY A 150 1.70 12.92 -9.53
CA GLY A 150 2.31 11.62 -9.77
C GLY A 150 2.28 11.20 -11.24
N ALA A 151 1.22 11.50 -11.96
CA ALA A 151 1.12 11.23 -13.39
C ALA A 151 2.13 12.04 -14.23
N VAL A 152 2.49 13.25 -13.78
CA VAL A 152 3.44 14.12 -14.50
C VAL A 152 4.89 13.83 -14.09
N VAL A 153 5.16 13.64 -12.80
CA VAL A 153 6.53 13.48 -12.27
C VAL A 153 6.89 12.03 -11.98
N GLY A 154 5.91 11.14 -11.99
CA GLY A 154 6.09 9.72 -11.71
C GLY A 154 7.10 9.07 -12.65
N ARG A 155 7.79 8.06 -12.15
CA ARG A 155 8.73 7.25 -12.93
C ARG A 155 8.18 5.84 -13.07
N ILE A 156 8.35 5.26 -14.24
CA ILE A 156 8.13 3.83 -14.45
C ILE A 156 9.37 3.14 -13.88
N THR A 157 9.18 2.27 -12.90
CA THR A 157 10.27 1.54 -12.26
C THR A 157 10.01 0.05 -12.36
N MET A 158 10.98 -0.68 -12.90
CA MET A 158 11.00 -2.14 -12.95
C MET A 158 12.13 -2.66 -12.08
N ARG A 159 11.82 -3.69 -11.29
CA ARG A 159 12.78 -4.33 -10.38
C ARG A 159 12.83 -5.82 -10.69
N VAL A 160 14.03 -6.32 -10.92
CA VAL A 160 14.30 -7.74 -11.15
C VAL A 160 15.37 -8.22 -10.20
N GLN A 161 15.32 -9.49 -9.83
CA GLN A 161 16.26 -10.10 -8.89
C GLN A 161 16.73 -11.45 -9.41
N GLY A 162 17.96 -11.81 -9.06
CA GLY A 162 18.52 -13.11 -9.33
C GLY A 162 19.57 -13.47 -8.27
N SER A 163 19.96 -14.73 -8.24
CA SER A 163 20.92 -15.22 -7.26
C SER A 163 22.09 -15.98 -7.89
N VAL A 164 23.22 -15.90 -7.19
CA VAL A 164 24.40 -16.75 -7.40
C VAL A 164 24.62 -17.56 -6.14
N THR A 165 24.74 -18.87 -6.26
CA THR A 165 25.03 -19.78 -5.14
C THR A 165 26.38 -20.45 -5.33
N ALA A 166 26.99 -20.95 -4.27
CA ALA A 166 28.20 -21.75 -4.32
C ALA A 166 27.88 -23.22 -4.00
N PRO A 167 27.58 -24.06 -5.01
CA PRO A 167 27.30 -25.49 -4.77
C PRO A 167 28.53 -26.25 -4.24
N ASN A 168 29.71 -25.81 -4.62
CA ASN A 168 31.00 -26.37 -4.14
C ASN A 168 31.99 -25.21 -3.95
N GLU A 169 33.08 -25.49 -3.25
CA GLU A 169 34.17 -24.54 -3.09
C GLU A 169 34.82 -24.19 -4.43
N GLY A 170 34.90 -22.88 -4.73
CA GLY A 170 35.45 -22.37 -6.00
C GLY A 170 34.53 -22.52 -7.20
N GLN A 171 33.28 -22.98 -7.01
CA GLN A 171 32.28 -23.06 -8.05
C GLN A 171 31.11 -22.15 -7.73
N PHE A 172 30.73 -21.30 -8.69
CA PHE A 172 29.67 -20.29 -8.55
C PHE A 172 28.59 -20.56 -9.60
N ARG A 173 27.36 -20.78 -9.13
CA ARG A 173 26.21 -21.10 -9.97
C ARG A 173 25.27 -19.93 -10.09
N VAL A 174 25.11 -19.43 -11.29
CA VAL A 174 24.14 -18.40 -11.66
C VAL A 174 22.81 -19.05 -12.02
N HIS A 175 21.74 -18.65 -11.37
CA HIS A 175 20.40 -19.16 -11.66
C HIS A 175 19.73 -18.26 -12.72
N LEU A 176 19.61 -18.77 -13.93
CA LEU A 176 18.98 -18.10 -15.08
C LEU A 176 17.72 -18.86 -15.50
N PRO A 177 16.72 -18.21 -16.13
CA PRO A 177 15.48 -18.86 -16.61
C PRO A 177 15.74 -20.01 -17.59
N ASP A 178 16.76 -19.88 -18.44
CA ASP A 178 17.14 -20.90 -19.44
C ASP A 178 17.96 -22.05 -18.86
N GLY A 179 18.17 -22.04 -17.54
CA GLY A 179 18.95 -23.02 -16.81
C GLY A 179 20.19 -22.44 -16.12
N PRO A 180 20.73 -23.14 -15.13
CA PRO A 180 21.87 -22.65 -14.36
C PRO A 180 23.15 -22.64 -15.20
N LYS A 181 24.04 -21.66 -14.95
CA LYS A 181 25.40 -21.59 -15.52
C LYS A 181 26.43 -21.60 -14.41
N ASP A 182 27.45 -22.45 -14.54
CA ASP A 182 28.53 -22.59 -13.58
C ASP A 182 29.76 -21.80 -13.98
N PHE A 183 30.40 -21.15 -13.00
CA PHE A 183 31.61 -20.34 -13.14
C PHE A 183 32.64 -20.75 -12.08
N LEU A 184 33.93 -20.60 -12.39
CA LEU A 184 35.03 -20.83 -11.46
C LEU A 184 35.51 -19.53 -10.77
N ASN A 185 34.85 -18.41 -11.06
CA ASN A 185 35.24 -17.11 -10.53
C ASN A 185 34.00 -16.31 -10.10
N GLU A 186 33.98 -15.86 -8.84
CA GLU A 186 32.89 -15.06 -8.23
C GLU A 186 32.52 -13.86 -9.10
N LYS A 187 33.53 -13.08 -9.53
CA LYS A 187 33.33 -11.85 -10.31
C LYS A 187 32.67 -12.14 -11.65
N ASN A 188 33.08 -13.20 -12.34
CA ASN A 188 32.50 -13.56 -13.64
C ASN A 188 31.05 -14.04 -13.49
N ALA A 189 30.73 -14.79 -12.43
CA ALA A 189 29.38 -15.21 -12.12
C ALA A 189 28.47 -14.01 -11.84
N LEU A 190 28.90 -13.09 -10.98
CA LEU A 190 28.15 -11.86 -10.67
C LEU A 190 27.95 -10.98 -11.92
N THR A 191 29.00 -10.78 -12.72
CA THR A 191 28.90 -10.00 -13.96
C THR A 191 27.93 -10.61 -14.97
N CYS A 192 27.92 -11.95 -15.09
CA CYS A 192 26.97 -12.65 -15.97
C CYS A 192 25.53 -12.42 -15.52
N LEU A 193 25.25 -12.56 -14.20
CA LEU A 193 23.92 -12.32 -13.65
C LEU A 193 23.49 -10.85 -13.80
N GLU A 194 24.36 -9.91 -13.48
CA GLU A 194 24.10 -8.49 -13.59
C GLU A 194 23.72 -8.06 -15.00
N ASN A 195 24.49 -8.48 -16.01
CA ASN A 195 24.21 -8.15 -17.40
C ASN A 195 22.83 -8.71 -17.81
N PHE A 196 22.53 -9.95 -17.45
CA PHE A 196 21.23 -10.55 -17.72
C PHE A 196 20.08 -9.75 -17.07
N LEU A 197 20.22 -9.40 -15.78
CA LEU A 197 19.20 -8.64 -15.04
C LEU A 197 19.08 -7.20 -15.56
N LEU A 198 20.18 -6.58 -15.96
CA LEU A 198 20.17 -5.23 -16.56
C LEU A 198 19.38 -5.23 -17.87
N ASP A 199 19.65 -6.16 -18.77
CA ASP A 199 18.93 -6.28 -20.03
C ASP A 199 17.45 -6.53 -19.77
N GLN A 200 17.11 -7.45 -18.87
CA GLN A 200 15.74 -7.78 -18.50
C GLN A 200 14.99 -6.57 -17.88
N ALA A 201 15.61 -5.85 -16.95
CA ALA A 201 15.00 -4.70 -16.29
C ALA A 201 14.75 -3.55 -17.29
N VAL A 202 15.72 -3.27 -18.16
CA VAL A 202 15.63 -2.23 -19.18
C VAL A 202 14.55 -2.58 -20.20
N ASP A 203 14.47 -3.83 -20.65
CA ASP A 203 13.46 -4.25 -21.62
C ASP A 203 12.05 -4.19 -21.02
N GLN A 204 11.87 -4.60 -19.77
CA GLN A 204 10.60 -4.48 -19.05
C GLN A 204 10.21 -3.00 -18.86
N ALA A 205 11.14 -2.15 -18.44
CA ALA A 205 10.89 -0.71 -18.30
C ALA A 205 10.51 -0.06 -19.64
N ARG A 206 11.21 -0.42 -20.72
CA ARG A 206 10.93 0.06 -22.07
C ARG A 206 9.58 -0.42 -22.60
N ALA A 207 9.23 -1.69 -22.37
CA ALA A 207 7.94 -2.27 -22.72
C ALA A 207 6.78 -1.60 -21.94
N SER A 208 7.03 -1.18 -20.70
CA SER A 208 6.08 -0.42 -19.88
C SER A 208 6.02 1.07 -20.22
N GLY A 209 6.71 1.51 -21.27
CA GLY A 209 6.65 2.89 -21.77
C GLY A 209 7.64 3.85 -21.10
N ALA A 210 8.67 3.37 -20.44
CA ALA A 210 9.73 4.23 -19.89
C ALA A 210 10.63 4.80 -20.99
N ALA A 211 11.01 6.07 -20.83
CA ALA A 211 12.06 6.75 -21.59
C ALA A 211 13.16 7.24 -20.63
N ASP A 212 14.34 7.54 -21.15
CA ASP A 212 15.49 8.01 -20.35
C ASP A 212 15.78 7.10 -19.15
N ILE A 213 15.91 5.81 -19.44
CA ILE A 213 16.03 4.77 -18.43
C ILE A 213 17.39 4.86 -17.72
N VAL A 214 17.33 4.96 -16.39
CA VAL A 214 18.50 4.90 -15.48
C VAL A 214 18.41 3.60 -14.72
N THR A 215 19.55 2.91 -14.55
CA THR A 215 19.65 1.64 -13.84
C THR A 215 20.44 1.78 -12.54
N ASN A 216 20.02 1.03 -11.53
CA ASN A 216 20.73 0.88 -10.26
C ASN A 216 20.89 -0.61 -9.95
N VAL A 217 22.08 -1.02 -9.47
CA VAL A 217 22.40 -2.41 -9.12
C VAL A 217 22.77 -2.49 -7.66
N VAL A 218 22.08 -3.33 -6.92
CA VAL A 218 22.35 -3.61 -5.50
C VAL A 218 22.74 -5.07 -5.36
N ARG A 219 23.82 -5.33 -4.63
CA ARG A 219 24.35 -6.67 -4.33
C ARG A 219 24.27 -6.91 -2.83
N ASP A 220 23.65 -8.00 -2.46
CA ASP A 220 23.70 -8.55 -1.09
C ASP A 220 24.50 -9.85 -1.14
N ILE A 221 25.74 -9.82 -0.62
CA ILE A 221 26.68 -10.95 -0.69
C ILE A 221 26.86 -11.55 0.71
N LYS A 222 26.38 -12.76 0.90
CA LYS A 222 26.53 -13.52 2.13
C LYS A 222 27.79 -14.37 2.08
N LYS A 223 28.69 -14.14 3.06
CA LYS A 223 29.92 -14.92 3.23
C LYS A 223 29.95 -15.54 4.63
N ALA A 224 30.20 -16.84 4.71
CA ALA A 224 30.46 -17.53 5.97
C ALA A 224 31.93 -17.32 6.39
N LYS A 225 32.16 -17.00 7.68
CA LYS A 225 33.50 -16.94 8.26
C LYS A 225 33.86 -18.30 8.83
N THR A 226 34.99 -18.87 8.39
CA THR A 226 35.66 -19.98 9.04
C THR A 226 36.91 -19.46 9.72
N GLU A 227 37.56 -20.25 10.58
CA GLU A 227 38.78 -19.86 11.30
C GLU A 227 39.93 -19.38 10.38
N ALA A 228 39.96 -19.84 9.13
CA ALA A 228 41.04 -19.54 8.19
C ALA A 228 40.68 -18.54 7.08
N ARG A 229 39.37 -18.40 6.74
CA ARG A 229 38.96 -17.60 5.57
C ARG A 229 37.47 -17.28 5.54
N GLN A 230 37.10 -16.35 4.66
CA GLN A 230 35.69 -16.10 4.28
C GLN A 230 35.34 -16.97 3.06
N ILE A 231 34.23 -17.71 3.16
CA ILE A 231 33.72 -18.54 2.08
C ILE A 231 32.42 -17.90 1.56
N PHE A 232 32.32 -17.74 0.24
CA PHE A 232 31.12 -17.26 -0.41
C PHE A 232 30.00 -18.32 -0.25
N VAL A 233 28.82 -17.87 0.12
CA VAL A 233 27.63 -18.72 0.29
C VAL A 233 26.62 -18.42 -0.81
N GLU A 234 26.19 -17.18 -0.89
CA GLU A 234 25.17 -16.71 -1.80
C GLU A 234 25.36 -15.22 -2.08
N ALA A 235 24.99 -14.80 -3.28
CA ALA A 235 24.76 -13.39 -3.58
C ALA A 235 23.37 -13.21 -4.18
N LEU A 236 22.62 -12.25 -3.66
CA LEU A 236 21.39 -11.75 -4.26
C LEU A 236 21.72 -10.45 -5.00
N VAL A 237 21.41 -10.41 -6.28
CA VAL A 237 21.57 -9.21 -7.11
C VAL A 237 20.20 -8.67 -7.45
N THR A 238 19.97 -7.41 -7.15
CA THR A 238 18.76 -6.67 -7.50
C THR A 238 19.11 -5.58 -8.48
N VAL A 239 18.42 -5.53 -9.60
CA VAL A 239 18.53 -4.46 -10.59
C VAL A 239 17.22 -3.72 -10.65
N GLU A 240 17.30 -2.40 -10.56
CA GLU A 240 16.19 -1.47 -10.72
C GLU A 240 16.44 -0.61 -11.95
N ALA A 241 15.47 -0.59 -12.88
CA ALA A 241 15.47 0.27 -14.06
C ALA A 241 14.31 1.25 -13.95
N SER A 242 14.60 2.55 -13.93
CA SER A 242 13.58 3.60 -13.80
C SER A 242 13.70 4.66 -14.88
N GLY A 243 12.58 5.09 -15.44
CA GLY A 243 12.53 6.10 -16.49
C GLY A 243 11.28 6.96 -16.44
N ARG A 244 11.26 8.06 -17.20
CA ARG A 244 10.07 8.89 -17.35
C ARG A 244 9.05 8.20 -18.24
N PRO A 245 7.72 8.33 -17.97
CA PRO A 245 6.71 7.87 -18.91
C PRO A 245 6.86 8.56 -20.26
N ARG A 246 6.72 7.81 -21.36
CA ARG A 246 6.61 8.42 -22.70
C ARG A 246 5.29 9.16 -22.77
N ILE A 247 5.35 10.47 -22.93
CA ILE A 247 4.17 11.28 -23.24
C ILE A 247 3.84 11.00 -24.70
N SER A 248 2.70 10.36 -24.99
CA SER A 248 2.20 10.28 -26.36
C SER A 248 1.90 11.69 -26.87
N LYS A 249 2.50 12.05 -28.00
CA LYS A 249 2.13 13.27 -28.72
C LYS A 249 0.77 13.13 -29.33
#